data_d0a6b79f629dc7153f796b2d02a35a85
#
_entry.id   d0a6b79f629dc7153f796b2d02a35a85
#
_cell.length_a   1.000
_cell.length_b   1.000
_cell.length_c   1.000
_cell.angle_alpha   90.00
_cell.angle_beta   90.00
_cell.angle_gamma   90.00
#
_symmetry.space_group_name_H-M   'P 1'
#
loop_
_entity.id
_entity.type
_entity.pdbx_description
1 polymer ?
#
loop_
_entity_poly.entity_id
_entity_poly.type
_entity_poly.pdbx_seq_one_letter_code
_entity_poly.pdbx_strand_id
1 'polypeptide(L)' 'MNSKELIKALEKDGWVLRSSKGSHHVFNHPRKAGHITIPHPKKDLGIGLVQKLLKQAGIK' A
#
# COMPACT_ATOMS: atom_id res chain seq x y z
N MET A 1 -8.92 3.62 8.30
CA MET A 1 -8.23 4.15 7.11
C MET A 1 -8.74 3.43 5.88
N ASN A 2 -9.02 4.15 4.81
CA ASN A 2 -9.44 3.53 3.56
C ASN A 2 -8.23 3.30 2.64
N SER A 3 -8.43 2.53 1.57
CA SER A 3 -7.33 2.19 0.67
C SER A 3 -6.70 3.41 0.02
N LYS A 4 -7.50 4.42 -0.30
CA LYS A 4 -7.00 5.65 -0.91
C LYS A 4 -6.02 6.37 0.00
N GLU A 5 -6.34 6.46 1.28
CA GLU A 5 -5.46 7.09 2.25
C GLU A 5 -4.16 6.31 2.43
N LEU A 6 -4.25 4.99 2.48
CA LEU A 6 -3.08 4.15 2.59
C LEU A 6 -2.18 4.29 1.36
N ILE A 7 -2.78 4.30 0.17
CA ILE A 7 -2.02 4.49 -1.06
C ILE A 7 -1.29 5.83 -1.06
N LYS A 8 -1.96 6.89 -0.61
CA LYS A 8 -1.31 8.19 -0.50
C LYS A 8 -0.10 8.15 0.43
N ALA A 9 -0.23 7.46 1.56
CA ALA A 9 0.89 7.33 2.48
C ALA A 9 2.07 6.59 1.85
N LEU A 10 1.77 5.54 1.08
CA LEU A 10 2.82 4.80 0.38
C LEU A 10 3.50 5.67 -0.68
N GLU A 11 2.71 6.38 -1.47
CA GLU A 11 3.26 7.26 -2.51
C GLU A 11 4.15 8.34 -1.94
N LYS A 12 3.75 8.87 -0.80
CA LYS A 12 4.53 9.90 -0.11
C LYS A 12 5.90 9.35 0.34
N ASP A 13 5.97 8.07 0.65
CA ASP A 13 7.22 7.41 1.03
C ASP A 13 8.05 6.99 -0.18
N GLY A 14 7.52 7.13 -1.38
CA GLY A 14 8.25 6.79 -2.60
C GLY A 14 7.78 5.52 -3.30
N TRP A 15 6.74 4.87 -2.78
CA TRP A 15 6.19 3.69 -3.44
C TRP A 15 5.47 4.06 -4.72
N VAL A 16 5.64 3.26 -5.75
CA VAL A 16 5.10 3.52 -7.08
C VAL A 16 4.21 2.36 -7.51
N LEU A 17 3.05 2.68 -8.07
CA LEU A 17 2.14 1.68 -8.59
C LEU A 17 2.81 0.94 -9.75
N ARG A 18 2.91 -0.37 -9.60
CA ARG A 18 3.49 -1.23 -10.63
C ARG A 18 2.43 -1.86 -11.52
N SER A 19 1.35 -2.35 -10.90
CA SER A 19 0.28 -2.97 -11.64
C SER A 19 -1.01 -2.90 -10.85
N SER A 20 -2.13 -2.98 -11.57
CA SER A 20 -3.43 -3.09 -10.93
C SER A 20 -4.23 -4.14 -11.68
N LYS A 21 -4.75 -5.10 -10.93
CA LYS A 21 -5.60 -6.16 -11.46
C LYS A 21 -6.85 -6.23 -10.61
N GLY A 22 -7.99 -5.86 -11.20
CA GLY A 22 -9.25 -5.84 -10.46
C GLY A 22 -9.12 -4.98 -9.22
N SER A 23 -9.30 -5.60 -8.06
CA SER A 23 -9.25 -4.90 -6.78
C SER A 23 -7.87 -4.96 -6.11
N HIS A 24 -6.83 -5.39 -6.82
CA HIS A 24 -5.49 -5.48 -6.25
C HIS A 24 -4.53 -4.52 -6.95
N HIS A 25 -3.92 -3.64 -6.16
CA HIS A 25 -2.92 -2.69 -6.65
C HIS A 25 -1.58 -3.02 -6.03
N VAL A 26 -0.57 -3.26 -6.88
CA VAL A 26 0.76 -3.65 -6.45
C VAL A 26 1.71 -2.47 -6.58
N PHE A 27 2.46 -2.21 -5.50
CA PHE A 27 3.41 -1.11 -5.44
C PHE A 27 4.84 -1.60 -5.24
N ASN A 28 5.78 -0.93 -5.88
CA ASN A 28 7.21 -1.16 -5.72
C ASN A 28 7.88 0.11 -5.22
N HIS A 29 9.05 -0.05 -4.62
CA HIS A 29 9.85 1.07 -4.15
C HIS A 29 11.24 0.98 -4.75
N PRO A 30 11.81 2.10 -5.26
CA PRO A 30 13.13 2.07 -5.91
C PRO A 30 14.27 1.73 -4.94
N ARG A 31 14.08 1.96 -3.65
CA ARG A 31 15.13 1.74 -2.64
C ARG A 31 14.82 0.65 -1.66
N LYS A 32 13.60 0.10 -1.69
CA LYS A 32 13.19 -0.94 -0.75
C LYS A 32 12.86 -2.21 -1.52
N ALA A 33 13.28 -3.34 -0.99
CA ALA A 33 13.02 -4.63 -1.62
C ALA A 33 11.56 -5.04 -1.45
N GLY A 34 11.09 -5.93 -2.33
CA GLY A 34 9.75 -6.48 -2.24
C GLY A 34 8.68 -5.60 -2.87
N HIS A 35 7.45 -6.01 -2.65
CA HIS A 35 6.30 -5.28 -3.17
C HIS A 35 5.19 -5.30 -2.13
N ILE A 36 4.25 -4.37 -2.27
CA ILE A 36 3.11 -4.28 -1.38
C ILE A 36 1.85 -4.33 -2.21
N THR A 37 0.92 -5.19 -1.83
CA THR A 37 -0.36 -5.32 -2.50
C THR A 37 -1.45 -4.74 -1.62
N ILE A 38 -2.22 -3.80 -2.18
CA ILE A 38 -3.32 -3.15 -1.46
C ILE A 38 -4.63 -3.46 -2.16
N PRO A 39 -5.65 -3.95 -1.43
CA PRO A 39 -6.98 -4.09 -2.01
C PRO A 39 -7.59 -2.70 -2.22
N HIS A 40 -7.94 -2.38 -3.44
CA HIS A 40 -8.46 -1.06 -3.80
C HIS A 40 -9.48 -1.21 -4.94
N PRO A 41 -10.61 -0.55 -4.88
CA PRO A 41 -11.06 0.37 -3.81
C PRO A 41 -11.62 -0.36 -2.60
N LYS A 42 -11.36 0.16 -1.42
CA LYS A 42 -11.92 -0.36 -0.20
C LYS A 42 -12.12 0.76 0.81
N LYS A 43 -13.33 0.89 1.31
CA LYS A 43 -13.70 1.99 2.19
C LYS A 43 -13.05 1.89 3.56
N ASP A 44 -12.89 0.68 4.06
CA ASP A 44 -12.35 0.47 5.40
C ASP A 44 -11.41 -0.71 5.41
N LEU A 45 -10.14 -0.41 5.67
CA LEU A 45 -9.12 -1.43 5.87
C LEU A 45 -8.99 -1.63 7.38
N GLY A 46 -9.07 -2.86 7.83
CA GLY A 46 -8.89 -3.14 9.24
C GLY A 46 -7.56 -2.59 9.75
N ILE A 47 -7.56 -2.11 11.00
CA ILE A 47 -6.36 -1.50 11.56
C ILE A 47 -5.17 -2.46 11.57
N GLY A 48 -5.42 -3.74 11.80
CA GLY A 48 -4.36 -4.74 11.77
C GLY A 48 -3.70 -4.85 10.39
N LEU A 49 -4.53 -4.83 9.33
CA LEU A 49 -4.00 -4.88 7.98
C LEU A 49 -3.23 -3.62 7.62
N VAL A 50 -3.75 -2.46 8.00
CA VAL A 50 -3.08 -1.18 7.76
C VAL A 50 -1.70 -1.17 8.41
N GLN A 51 -1.63 -1.55 9.68
CA GLN A 51 -0.36 -1.58 10.39
C GLN A 51 0.62 -2.57 9.78
N LYS A 52 0.13 -3.73 9.38
CA LYS A 52 0.96 -4.73 8.72
C LYS A 52 1.56 -4.18 7.43
N LEU A 53 0.74 -3.54 6.61
CA LEU A 53 1.20 -2.98 5.34
C LEU A 53 2.17 -1.82 5.54
N LEU A 54 1.90 -0.93 6.49
CA LEU A 54 2.81 0.16 6.81
C LEU A 54 4.16 -0.36 7.31
N LYS A 55 4.13 -1.41 8.11
CA LYS A 55 5.36 -2.04 8.61
C LYS A 55 6.14 -2.66 7.46
N GLN A 56 5.46 -3.36 6.54
CA GLN A 56 6.11 -3.91 5.36
C GLN A 56 6.72 -2.81 4.50
N ALA A 57 6.06 -1.67 4.43
CA ALA A 57 6.54 -0.54 3.65
C ALA A 57 7.70 0.21 4.32
N GLY A 58 8.00 -0.11 5.57
CA GLY A 58 9.06 0.58 6.29
C GLY A 58 8.69 2.00 6.71
N ILE A 59 7.38 2.30 6.77
CA ILE A 59 6.91 3.63 7.13
C ILE A 59 6.71 3.74 8.64
N LYS A 60 6.50 2.60 9.30
CA LYS A 60 6.17 2.62 10.72
C LYS A 60 6.98 1.61 11.52
#